data_68b1370fe777494bc0b2f9fdc9c20276
#
_entry.id   68b1370fe777494bc0b2f9fdc9c20276
#
_cell.length_a   1.000
_cell.length_b   1.000
_cell.length_c   1.000
_cell.angle_alpha   90.00
_cell.angle_beta   90.00
_cell.angle_gamma   90.00
#
_symmetry.space_group_name_H-M   'P 1'
#
loop_
_entity.id
_entity.type
_entity.pdbx_description
1 polymer ?
#
loop_
_entity_poly.entity_id
_entity_poly.type
_entity_poly.pdbx_seq_one_letter_code
_entity_poly.pdbx_strand_id
1 'polypeptide(L)'
;MHFATILTILLAASLVIYDLVHKGFSLSPLLMAACRLFLFLAAGSCSFDGVTGLTVWSALALASYIVGLSYLARKESRPGALQYWPCLFLAAPIVLALIVNRGAYQVRGVLVSAILGVWILKSLQHVYWLPQRNVGRSVSGLLAGIVLVDALAIAGGSPWTALMFLGLFGLAVIFQRVIPAT
;
A
#
# COMPACT_ATOMS: atom_id res chain seq x y z
N MET A 1 -17.03 -3.66 20.93
CA MET A 1 -17.70 -2.60 20.12
C MET A 1 -17.02 -1.25 20.24
N HIS A 2 -16.67 -0.74 21.43
CA HIS A 2 -16.08 0.61 21.62
C HIS A 2 -14.77 0.84 20.81
N PHE A 3 -13.92 -0.17 20.66
CA PHE A 3 -12.65 -0.02 19.96
C PHE A 3 -12.83 0.21 18.45
N ALA A 4 -13.73 -0.55 17.80
CA ALA A 4 -14.07 -0.34 16.39
C ALA A 4 -14.65 1.05 16.15
N THR A 5 -15.53 1.53 17.04
CA THR A 5 -16.12 2.87 16.95
C THR A 5 -15.06 3.97 17.04
N ILE A 6 -14.09 3.83 17.97
CA ILE A 6 -12.98 4.79 18.10
C ILE A 6 -12.15 4.83 16.82
N LEU A 7 -11.79 3.67 16.25
CA LEU A 7 -11.02 3.60 15.00
C LEU A 7 -11.78 4.23 13.83
N THR A 8 -13.09 4.03 13.75
CA THR A 8 -13.94 4.64 12.73
C THR A 8 -14.00 6.16 12.87
N ILE A 9 -14.09 6.68 14.10
CA ILE A 9 -14.05 8.13 14.36
C ILE A 9 -12.69 8.71 13.97
N LEU A 10 -11.57 8.02 14.31
CA LEU A 10 -10.22 8.43 13.92
C LEU A 10 -10.05 8.42 12.40
N LEU A 11 -10.60 7.42 11.70
CA LEU A 11 -10.63 7.38 10.25
C LEU A 11 -11.38 8.57 9.67
N ALA A 12 -12.60 8.83 10.15
CA ALA A 12 -13.42 9.94 9.68
C ALA A 12 -12.73 11.30 9.93
N ALA A 13 -12.15 11.50 11.11
CA ALA A 13 -11.38 12.69 11.42
C ALA A 13 -10.16 12.85 10.49
N SER A 14 -9.42 11.77 10.25
CA SER A 14 -8.25 11.78 9.35
C SER A 14 -8.64 12.13 7.91
N LEU A 15 -9.78 11.64 7.41
CA LEU A 15 -10.31 11.96 6.08
C LEU A 15 -10.68 13.44 5.97
N VAL A 16 -11.42 13.97 6.96
CA VAL A 16 -11.81 15.38 6.97
C VAL A 16 -10.57 16.30 7.03
N ILE A 17 -9.60 15.98 7.90
CA ILE A 17 -8.35 16.74 8.00
C ILE A 17 -7.58 16.67 6.68
N TYR A 18 -7.49 15.48 6.05
CA TYR A 18 -6.84 15.31 4.76
C TYR A 18 -7.49 16.20 3.70
N ASP A 19 -8.81 16.20 3.55
CA ASP A 19 -9.52 16.99 2.56
C ASP A 19 -9.34 18.51 2.75
N LEU A 20 -9.30 18.95 4.00
CA LEU A 20 -9.11 20.37 4.32
C LEU A 20 -7.67 20.86 4.06
N VAL A 21 -6.67 20.00 4.25
CA VAL A 21 -5.26 20.42 4.34
C VAL A 21 -4.40 19.94 3.17
N HIS A 22 -4.87 18.96 2.35
CA HIS A 22 -4.04 18.27 1.36
C HIS A 22 -3.39 19.17 0.33
N LYS A 23 -4.00 20.29 -0.05
CA LYS A 23 -3.49 21.20 -1.12
C LYS A 23 -2.24 21.98 -0.72
N GLY A 24 -2.08 22.34 0.54
CA GLY A 24 -1.00 23.21 1.02
C GLY A 24 0.02 22.54 1.93
N PHE A 25 -0.34 21.42 2.53
CA PHE A 25 0.41 20.84 3.64
C PHE A 25 1.45 19.81 3.18
N SER A 26 2.67 19.98 3.68
CA SER A 26 3.80 19.12 3.33
C SER A 26 3.63 17.66 3.78
N LEU A 27 2.90 17.42 4.87
CA LEU A 27 2.68 16.12 5.49
C LEU A 27 1.41 15.39 4.98
N SER A 28 0.76 15.87 3.91
CA SER A 28 -0.44 15.21 3.36
C SER A 28 -0.24 13.72 3.02
N PRO A 29 0.96 13.24 2.59
CA PRO A 29 1.21 11.80 2.44
C PRO A 29 1.06 11.00 3.72
N LEU A 30 1.43 11.57 4.88
CA LEU A 30 1.26 10.90 6.16
C LEU A 30 -0.21 10.82 6.58
N LEU A 31 -1.00 11.86 6.30
CA LEU A 31 -2.44 11.83 6.53
C LEU A 31 -3.14 10.77 5.68
N MET A 32 -2.76 10.67 4.39
CA MET A 32 -3.29 9.62 3.51
C MET A 32 -2.93 8.21 4.01
N ALA A 33 -1.70 8.03 4.50
CA ALA A 33 -1.27 6.78 5.10
C ALA A 33 -2.02 6.47 6.40
N ALA A 34 -2.28 7.48 7.24
CA ALA A 34 -3.08 7.34 8.46
C ALA A 34 -4.52 6.90 8.15
N CYS A 35 -5.17 7.45 7.13
CA CYS A 35 -6.49 7.00 6.69
C CYS A 35 -6.48 5.50 6.34
N ARG A 36 -5.47 5.03 5.61
CA ARG A 36 -5.36 3.62 5.26
C ARG A 36 -5.05 2.73 6.47
N LEU A 37 -4.21 3.21 7.39
CA LEU A 37 -3.91 2.53 8.64
C LEU A 37 -5.17 2.34 9.48
N PHE A 38 -5.93 3.40 9.72
CA PHE A 38 -7.16 3.32 10.52
C PHE A 38 -8.23 2.47 9.84
N LEU A 39 -8.36 2.54 8.51
CA LEU A 39 -9.27 1.67 7.75
C LEU A 39 -8.92 0.19 7.95
N PHE A 40 -7.64 -0.15 7.83
CA PHE A 40 -7.17 -1.53 8.00
C PHE A 40 -7.39 -2.04 9.43
N LEU A 41 -7.09 -1.22 10.44
CA LEU A 41 -7.32 -1.56 11.85
C LEU A 41 -8.82 -1.66 12.17
N ALA A 42 -9.66 -0.78 11.61
CA ALA A 42 -11.11 -0.84 11.79
C ALA A 42 -11.68 -2.14 11.18
N ALA A 43 -11.24 -2.52 9.98
CA ALA A 43 -11.62 -3.78 9.38
C ALA A 43 -11.16 -4.99 10.22
N GLY A 44 -9.90 -4.97 10.71
CA GLY A 44 -9.38 -6.00 11.60
C GLY A 44 -10.14 -6.11 12.92
N SER A 45 -10.64 -4.98 13.45
CA SER A 45 -11.43 -4.99 14.69
C SER A 45 -12.81 -5.64 14.55
N CYS A 46 -13.28 -5.84 13.32
CA CYS A 46 -14.53 -6.55 13.01
C CYS A 46 -14.31 -8.07 12.81
N SER A 47 -13.07 -8.55 12.83
CA SER A 47 -12.73 -9.98 12.77
C SER A 47 -13.04 -10.68 14.10
N PHE A 48 -13.22 -12.01 14.06
CA PHE A 48 -13.42 -12.82 15.26
C PHE A 48 -12.26 -12.72 16.24
N ASP A 49 -11.03 -12.63 15.74
CA ASP A 49 -9.82 -12.52 16.57
C ASP A 49 -9.53 -11.07 17.01
N GLY A 50 -10.32 -10.10 16.53
CA GLY A 50 -10.10 -8.69 16.77
C GLY A 50 -8.79 -8.17 16.17
N VAL A 51 -8.23 -7.10 16.75
CA VAL A 51 -6.95 -6.53 16.31
C VAL A 51 -5.80 -7.30 16.94
N THR A 52 -5.16 -8.13 16.14
CA THR A 52 -3.95 -8.89 16.53
C THR A 52 -2.68 -8.08 16.28
N GLY A 53 -1.56 -8.52 16.86
CA GLY A 53 -0.25 -7.92 16.57
C GLY A 53 0.10 -7.97 15.07
N LEU A 54 -0.27 -9.06 14.37
CA LEU A 54 -0.10 -9.18 12.93
C LEU A 54 -0.92 -8.12 12.19
N THR A 55 -2.18 -7.89 12.60
CA THR A 55 -3.04 -6.85 12.01
C THR A 55 -2.38 -5.46 12.13
N VAL A 56 -1.82 -5.14 13.31
CA VAL A 56 -1.12 -3.86 13.53
C VAL A 56 0.10 -3.72 12.63
N TRP A 57 0.94 -4.74 12.57
CA TRP A 57 2.14 -4.73 11.74
C TRP A 57 1.81 -4.64 10.25
N SER A 58 0.78 -5.35 9.79
CA SER A 58 0.31 -5.28 8.38
C SER A 58 -0.25 -3.90 8.05
N ALA A 59 -1.01 -3.29 8.98
CA ALA A 59 -1.51 -1.93 8.83
C ALA A 59 -0.37 -0.90 8.73
N LEU A 60 0.69 -1.05 9.55
CA LEU A 60 1.89 -0.19 9.49
C LEU A 60 2.67 -0.38 8.19
N ALA A 61 2.79 -1.62 7.71
CA ALA A 61 3.45 -1.91 6.44
C ALA A 61 2.69 -1.29 5.25
N LEU A 62 1.35 -1.41 5.24
CA LEU A 62 0.49 -0.76 4.25
C LEU A 62 0.62 0.77 4.32
N ALA A 63 0.56 1.35 5.52
CA ALA A 63 0.72 2.79 5.72
C ALA A 63 2.08 3.27 5.21
N SER A 64 3.17 2.53 5.51
CA SER A 64 4.51 2.80 4.99
C SER A 64 4.54 2.81 3.46
N TYR A 65 3.96 1.79 2.82
CA TYR A 65 3.86 1.72 1.38
C TYR A 65 3.14 2.94 0.79
N ILE A 66 2.02 3.36 1.41
CA ILE A 66 1.25 4.54 1.00
C ILE A 66 2.05 5.84 1.17
N VAL A 67 2.86 5.96 2.22
CA VAL A 67 3.78 7.11 2.38
C VAL A 67 4.73 7.18 1.18
N GLY A 68 5.42 6.09 0.86
CA GLY A 68 6.36 6.04 -0.27
C GLY A 68 5.70 6.40 -1.60
N LEU A 69 4.52 5.80 -1.89
CA LEU A 69 3.73 6.07 -3.07
C LEU A 69 3.30 7.54 -3.15
N SER A 70 2.76 8.10 -2.06
CA SER A 70 2.23 9.45 -2.03
C SER A 70 3.32 10.52 -2.19
N TYR A 71 4.53 10.25 -1.67
CA TYR A 71 5.67 11.13 -1.92
C TYR A 71 6.10 11.10 -3.39
N LEU A 72 6.06 9.96 -4.06
CA LEU A 72 6.32 9.87 -5.50
C LEU A 72 5.24 10.61 -6.30
N ALA A 73 3.97 10.44 -5.95
CA ALA A 73 2.85 11.11 -6.61
C ALA A 73 2.97 12.64 -6.53
N ARG A 74 3.43 13.19 -5.41
CA ARG A 74 3.66 14.64 -5.28
C ARG A 74 4.72 15.20 -6.24
N LYS A 75 5.66 14.37 -6.68
CA LYS A 75 6.69 14.78 -7.65
C LYS A 75 6.14 14.97 -9.07
N GLU A 76 4.95 14.46 -9.34
CA GLU A 76 4.23 14.76 -10.58
C GLU A 76 3.80 16.24 -10.63
N SER A 77 3.23 16.74 -9.52
CA SER A 77 2.74 18.12 -9.43
C SER A 77 3.83 19.14 -9.09
N ARG A 78 4.93 18.72 -8.49
CA ARG A 78 6.04 19.59 -8.09
C ARG A 78 7.37 18.99 -8.59
N PRO A 79 7.77 19.31 -9.83
CA PRO A 79 9.01 18.81 -10.38
C PRO A 79 10.20 19.27 -9.52
N GLY A 80 11.10 18.35 -9.23
CA GLY A 80 12.30 18.59 -8.42
C GLY A 80 13.20 17.38 -8.39
N ALA A 81 14.31 17.45 -7.65
CA ALA A 81 15.21 16.30 -7.49
C ALA A 81 14.48 15.10 -6.90
N LEU A 82 14.65 13.94 -7.56
CA LEU A 82 14.12 12.67 -7.07
C LEU A 82 15.04 12.15 -5.96
N GLN A 83 14.44 11.78 -4.87
CA GLN A 83 15.13 11.16 -3.74
C GLN A 83 14.78 9.67 -3.71
N TYR A 84 15.71 8.82 -3.28
CA TYR A 84 15.53 7.36 -3.24
C TYR A 84 14.90 6.84 -1.94
N TRP A 85 14.82 7.68 -0.90
CA TRP A 85 14.26 7.26 0.38
C TRP A 85 12.81 6.74 0.32
N PRO A 86 11.90 7.20 -0.59
CA PRO A 86 10.56 6.62 -0.68
C PRO A 86 10.57 5.14 -1.06
N CYS A 87 11.63 4.67 -1.75
CA CYS A 87 11.78 3.26 -2.11
C CYS A 87 11.92 2.36 -0.87
N LEU A 88 12.52 2.86 0.22
CA LEU A 88 12.61 2.12 1.48
C LEU A 88 11.23 1.86 2.08
N PHE A 89 10.35 2.85 2.03
CA PHE A 89 8.98 2.72 2.50
C PHE A 89 8.14 1.75 1.65
N LEU A 90 8.38 1.72 0.34
CA LEU A 90 7.74 0.75 -0.56
C LEU A 90 8.20 -0.69 -0.31
N ALA A 91 9.42 -0.90 0.22
CA ALA A 91 9.94 -2.22 0.55
C ALA A 91 9.42 -2.75 1.90
N ALA A 92 8.86 -1.91 2.77
CA ALA A 92 8.44 -2.30 4.11
C ALA A 92 7.49 -3.53 4.15
N PRO A 93 6.46 -3.66 3.27
CA PRO A 93 5.60 -4.84 3.26
C PRO A 93 6.36 -6.13 2.95
N ILE A 94 7.35 -6.08 2.06
CA ILE A 94 8.17 -7.22 1.68
C ILE A 94 9.01 -7.68 2.88
N VAL A 95 9.68 -6.74 3.54
CA VAL A 95 10.51 -7.03 4.71
C VAL A 95 9.66 -7.64 5.83
N LEU A 96 8.49 -7.06 6.11
CA LEU A 96 7.57 -7.58 7.11
C LEU A 96 7.11 -9.01 6.76
N ALA A 97 6.71 -9.24 5.51
CA ALA A 97 6.22 -10.53 5.07
C ALA A 97 7.30 -11.64 5.21
N LEU A 98 8.56 -11.32 4.93
CA LEU A 98 9.68 -12.25 5.09
C LEU A 98 9.98 -12.57 6.57
N ILE A 99 9.71 -11.63 7.48
CA ILE A 99 9.91 -11.83 8.93
C ILE A 99 8.78 -12.65 9.53
N VAL A 100 7.53 -12.35 9.14
CA VAL A 100 6.32 -12.89 9.79
C VAL A 100 5.94 -14.24 9.21
N ASN A 101 6.01 -14.44 7.89
CA ASN A 101 5.60 -15.68 7.25
C ASN A 101 6.68 -16.76 7.41
N ARG A 102 6.52 -17.60 8.43
CA ARG A 102 7.42 -18.73 8.71
C ARG A 102 6.68 -20.06 8.59
N GLY A 103 7.42 -21.13 8.36
CA GLY A 103 6.87 -22.49 8.29
C GLY A 103 6.06 -22.73 7.02
N ALA A 104 4.87 -23.33 7.14
CA ALA A 104 4.02 -23.74 6.00
C ALA A 104 3.60 -22.58 5.07
N TYR A 105 3.55 -21.35 5.59
CA TYR A 105 3.13 -20.17 4.83
C TYR A 105 4.30 -19.40 4.21
N GLN A 106 5.54 -19.79 4.51
CA GLN A 106 6.76 -19.11 4.05
C GLN A 106 6.84 -19.05 2.53
N VAL A 107 6.57 -20.15 1.84
CA VAL A 107 6.65 -20.21 0.38
C VAL A 107 5.68 -19.23 -0.28
N ARG A 108 4.45 -19.13 0.22
CA ARG A 108 3.44 -18.19 -0.30
C ARG A 108 3.86 -16.74 -0.03
N GLY A 109 4.31 -16.45 1.20
CA GLY A 109 4.81 -15.13 1.56
C GLY A 109 5.98 -14.70 0.67
N VAL A 110 6.93 -15.59 0.41
CA VAL A 110 8.08 -15.31 -0.47
C VAL A 110 7.63 -15.11 -1.92
N LEU A 111 6.72 -15.94 -2.45
CA LEU A 111 6.23 -15.81 -3.82
C LEU A 111 5.50 -14.47 -4.04
N VAL A 112 4.57 -14.11 -3.16
CA VAL A 112 3.85 -12.83 -3.27
C VAL A 112 4.79 -11.64 -3.05
N SER A 113 5.76 -11.75 -2.14
CA SER A 113 6.81 -10.74 -1.94
C SER A 113 7.67 -10.56 -3.18
N ALA A 114 8.04 -11.64 -3.86
CA ALA A 114 8.79 -11.59 -5.10
C ALA A 114 7.99 -10.90 -6.22
N ILE A 115 6.70 -11.25 -6.37
CA ILE A 115 5.81 -10.62 -7.34
C ILE A 115 5.70 -9.11 -7.05
N LEU A 116 5.47 -8.73 -5.79
CA LEU A 116 5.39 -7.34 -5.36
C LEU A 116 6.72 -6.61 -5.63
N GLY A 117 7.86 -7.21 -5.30
CA GLY A 117 9.18 -6.63 -5.52
C GLY A 117 9.45 -6.35 -7.00
N VAL A 118 9.21 -7.35 -7.87
CA VAL A 118 9.34 -7.19 -9.33
C VAL A 118 8.39 -6.10 -9.84
N TRP A 119 7.16 -6.04 -9.32
CA TRP A 119 6.18 -5.04 -9.70
C TRP A 119 6.57 -3.62 -9.28
N ILE A 120 7.10 -3.46 -8.06
CA ILE A 120 7.64 -2.17 -7.58
C ILE A 120 8.80 -1.72 -8.49
N LEU A 121 9.76 -2.60 -8.76
CA LEU A 121 10.91 -2.29 -9.62
C LEU A 121 10.45 -1.89 -11.03
N LYS A 122 9.52 -2.64 -11.63
CA LYS A 122 8.95 -2.34 -12.94
C LYS A 122 8.20 -0.99 -12.94
N SER A 123 7.50 -0.66 -11.86
CA SER A 123 6.82 0.63 -11.73
C SER A 123 7.81 1.77 -11.58
N LEU A 124 8.84 1.61 -10.75
CA LEU A 124 9.86 2.62 -10.48
C LEU A 124 10.78 2.89 -11.66
N GLN A 125 10.97 1.93 -12.58
CA GLN A 125 11.82 2.14 -13.77
C GLN A 125 11.37 3.35 -14.61
N HIS A 126 10.07 3.66 -14.65
CA HIS A 126 9.53 4.80 -15.38
C HIS A 126 9.89 6.16 -14.78
N VAL A 127 10.37 6.18 -13.52
CA VAL A 127 10.77 7.40 -12.82
C VAL A 127 12.30 7.53 -12.75
N TYR A 128 13.01 6.43 -12.48
CA TYR A 128 14.43 6.47 -12.17
C TYR A 128 15.35 6.08 -13.33
N TRP A 129 14.92 5.17 -14.21
CA TRP A 129 15.82 4.56 -15.22
C TRP A 129 15.46 4.90 -16.67
N LEU A 130 14.21 5.28 -16.98
CA LEU A 130 13.86 5.65 -18.35
C LEU A 130 14.23 7.11 -18.65
N PRO A 131 14.65 7.42 -19.91
CA PRO A 131 15.00 8.78 -20.35
C PRO A 131 13.81 9.76 -20.22
N GLN A 132 12.61 9.27 -20.55
CA GLN A 132 11.37 10.04 -20.40
C GLN A 132 10.70 9.66 -19.07
N ARG A 133 10.84 10.54 -18.09
CA ARG A 133 10.23 10.36 -16.78
C ARG A 133 8.70 10.43 -16.87
N ASN A 134 8.04 9.36 -16.47
CA ASN A 134 6.58 9.31 -16.39
C ASN A 134 6.16 8.92 -14.97
N VAL A 135 6.02 9.94 -14.10
CA VAL A 135 5.66 9.76 -12.69
C VAL A 135 4.25 9.19 -12.57
N GLY A 136 3.30 9.70 -13.36
CA GLY A 136 1.92 9.21 -13.34
C GLY A 136 1.81 7.72 -13.63
N ARG A 137 2.57 7.20 -14.62
CA ARG A 137 2.59 5.77 -14.91
C ARG A 137 3.18 4.93 -13.77
N SER A 138 4.21 5.44 -13.10
CA SER A 138 4.77 4.78 -11.91
C SER A 138 3.78 4.75 -10.76
N VAL A 139 3.12 5.87 -10.49
CA VAL A 139 2.11 5.99 -9.42
C VAL A 139 0.93 5.07 -9.69
N SER A 140 0.41 5.04 -10.93
CA SER A 140 -0.64 4.10 -11.32
C SER A 140 -0.22 2.64 -11.06
N GLY A 141 0.99 2.25 -11.49
CA GLY A 141 1.51 0.90 -11.22
C GLY A 141 1.60 0.60 -9.73
N LEU A 142 2.11 1.52 -8.92
CA LEU A 142 2.20 1.35 -7.47
C LEU A 142 0.81 1.30 -6.80
N LEU A 143 -0.19 2.02 -7.31
CA LEU A 143 -1.57 1.91 -6.83
C LEU A 143 -2.12 0.49 -7.02
N ALA A 144 -1.89 -0.14 -8.18
CA ALA A 144 -2.25 -1.54 -8.37
C ALA A 144 -1.51 -2.46 -7.38
N GLY A 145 -0.27 -2.13 -7.04
CA GLY A 145 0.54 -2.87 -6.08
C GLY A 145 -0.05 -2.94 -4.66
N ILE A 146 -0.97 -2.04 -4.28
CA ILE A 146 -1.65 -2.08 -2.97
C ILE A 146 -2.36 -3.43 -2.78
N VAL A 147 -2.99 -3.95 -3.83
CA VAL A 147 -3.68 -5.25 -3.79
C VAL A 147 -2.72 -6.39 -3.42
N LEU A 148 -1.47 -6.33 -3.88
CA LEU A 148 -0.44 -7.31 -3.51
C LEU A 148 0.04 -7.13 -2.06
N VAL A 149 0.07 -5.90 -1.55
CA VAL A 149 0.36 -5.64 -0.12
C VAL A 149 -0.73 -6.22 0.76
N ASP A 150 -2.00 -6.06 0.39
CA ASP A 150 -3.13 -6.68 1.10
C ASP A 150 -3.08 -8.21 1.01
N ALA A 151 -2.69 -8.76 -0.14
CA ALA A 151 -2.47 -10.21 -0.30
C ALA A 151 -1.39 -10.75 0.65
N LEU A 152 -0.33 -9.98 0.91
CA LEU A 152 0.73 -10.37 1.86
C LEU A 152 0.20 -10.43 3.30
N ALA A 153 -0.70 -9.54 3.69
CA ALA A 153 -1.30 -9.50 5.02
C ALA A 153 -2.11 -10.79 5.33
N ILE A 154 -2.66 -11.44 4.29
CA ILE A 154 -3.47 -12.65 4.42
C ILE A 154 -2.79 -13.89 3.82
N ALA A 155 -1.47 -13.88 3.64
CA ALA A 155 -0.71 -14.99 3.08
C ALA A 155 -0.85 -16.30 3.90
N GLY A 156 -1.16 -16.20 5.20
CA GLY A 156 -1.50 -17.31 6.08
C GLY A 156 -2.91 -17.89 5.89
N GLY A 157 -3.75 -17.26 5.07
CA GLY A 157 -5.12 -17.69 4.79
C GLY A 157 -5.22 -18.83 3.78
N SER A 158 -6.46 -19.06 3.31
CA SER A 158 -6.77 -20.04 2.27
C SER A 158 -6.03 -19.74 0.95
N PRO A 159 -5.60 -20.76 0.17
CA PRO A 159 -5.02 -20.53 -1.16
C PRO A 159 -6.00 -19.84 -2.11
N TRP A 160 -7.28 -20.01 -1.94
CA TRP A 160 -8.32 -19.35 -2.73
C TRP A 160 -8.34 -17.83 -2.52
N THR A 161 -8.09 -17.37 -1.30
CA THR A 161 -7.98 -15.91 -1.03
C THR A 161 -6.79 -15.31 -1.73
N ALA A 162 -5.64 -15.99 -1.76
CA ALA A 162 -4.46 -15.52 -2.50
C ALA A 162 -4.74 -15.42 -4.02
N LEU A 163 -5.41 -16.43 -4.61
CA LEU A 163 -5.82 -16.40 -6.02
C LEU A 163 -6.80 -15.26 -6.31
N MET A 164 -7.75 -15.01 -5.40
CA MET A 164 -8.69 -13.89 -5.54
C MET A 164 -7.95 -12.54 -5.58
N PHE A 165 -6.98 -12.33 -4.71
CA PHE A 165 -6.18 -11.10 -4.71
C PHE A 165 -5.30 -10.95 -5.95
N LEU A 166 -4.74 -12.04 -6.47
CA LEU A 166 -4.01 -12.02 -7.74
C LEU A 166 -4.95 -11.69 -8.92
N GLY A 167 -6.17 -12.20 -8.89
CA GLY A 167 -7.21 -11.83 -9.87
C GLY A 167 -7.58 -10.35 -9.79
N LEU A 168 -7.80 -9.82 -8.58
CA LEU A 168 -8.06 -8.39 -8.35
C LEU A 168 -6.89 -7.52 -8.80
N PHE A 169 -5.65 -7.96 -8.55
CA PHE A 169 -4.47 -7.27 -9.05
C PHE A 169 -4.44 -7.22 -10.58
N GLY A 170 -4.72 -8.36 -11.25
CA GLY A 170 -4.83 -8.41 -12.71
C GLY A 170 -5.90 -7.46 -13.24
N LEU A 171 -7.08 -7.42 -12.61
CA LEU A 171 -8.15 -6.47 -12.94
C LEU A 171 -7.71 -5.03 -12.75
N ALA A 172 -7.06 -4.69 -11.64
CA ALA A 172 -6.54 -3.35 -11.38
C ALA A 172 -5.58 -2.90 -12.48
N VAL A 173 -4.67 -3.76 -12.92
CA VAL A 173 -3.73 -3.48 -14.01
C VAL A 173 -4.45 -3.27 -15.36
N ILE A 174 -5.50 -4.05 -15.64
CA ILE A 174 -6.29 -3.92 -16.88
C ILE A 174 -7.05 -2.59 -16.86
N PHE A 175 -7.74 -2.27 -15.75
CA PHE A 175 -8.49 -1.02 -15.63
C PHE A 175 -7.60 0.21 -15.76
N GLN A 176 -6.36 0.18 -15.27
CA GLN A 176 -5.42 1.28 -15.43
C GLN A 176 -4.99 1.52 -16.88
N ARG A 177 -5.13 0.53 -17.78
CA ARG A 177 -4.87 0.72 -19.21
C ARG A 177 -6.03 1.44 -19.89
N VAL A 178 -7.26 1.24 -19.38
CA VAL A 178 -8.48 1.81 -19.96
C VAL A 178 -8.78 3.18 -19.35
N ILE A 179 -8.54 3.33 -18.07
CA ILE A 179 -8.77 4.57 -17.31
C ILE A 179 -7.42 5.00 -16.72
N PRO A 180 -6.63 5.81 -17.47
CA PRO A 180 -5.38 6.31 -16.92
C PRO A 180 -5.69 7.20 -15.70
N ALA A 181 -4.96 6.98 -14.60
CA ALA A 181 -5.01 7.88 -13.45
C ALA A 181 -4.34 9.20 -13.88
N THR A 182 -5.15 10.19 -14.18
CA THR A 182 -4.75 11.58 -14.49
C THR A 182 -4.69 12.38 -13.21
#